data_e3f08ce0c050bd74ea273399057bacb0
#
_entry.id   e3f08ce0c050bd74ea273399057bacb0
#
_cell.length_a   1.000
_cell.length_b   1.000
_cell.length_c   1.000
_cell.angle_alpha   90.00
_cell.angle_beta   90.00
_cell.angle_gamma   90.00
#
_symmetry.space_group_name_H-M   'P 1'
#
loop_
_entity.id
_entity.type
_entity.pdbx_description
1 polymer ?
#
loop_
_entity_poly.entity_id
_entity_poly.type
_entity_poly.pdbx_seq_one_letter_code
_entity_poly.pdbx_strand_id
1 'polypeptide(L)'
;MSVANEVRGLAASAAAAPQVADAVEKKPWWESRALFRYGFVALILVVWQIVGPFISPIFFTYPTKIAVAFYVLTASGDLPYYLAQSLQVMIFGLLIAIAIGIPLGIAMARLRWLDWALDLPINALYATPLVALVPLLVLWFGIYLKAKIIVVFLFAVFPVLINTYQGVRECDKNMLEVACSFRSGEWQVWQDVLLPYALPYIAAGVRLAIGRGLVGMVIAEFYTTISGLGFMITRYANNFEMDKTFVPVIMLMVLGVSLTSGLKWLERRIAPWSHANH
;
A
#
# COMPACT_ATOMS: atom_id res chain seq x y z
N MET A 1 45.79 31.52 44.49
CA MET A 1 44.75 30.89 45.33
C MET A 1 43.31 31.21 44.86
N SER A 2 43.10 32.15 43.96
CA SER A 2 41.75 32.58 43.49
C SER A 2 41.06 31.60 42.49
N VAL A 3 41.76 31.14 41.47
CA VAL A 3 41.18 30.34 40.36
C VAL A 3 40.72 28.94 40.78
N ALA A 4 41.38 28.32 41.76
CA ALA A 4 41.00 27.00 42.24
C ALA A 4 39.69 26.99 43.04
N ASN A 5 39.34 28.11 43.67
CA ASN A 5 38.06 28.26 44.38
C ASN A 5 36.89 28.55 43.44
N GLU A 6 37.11 29.27 42.34
CA GLU A 6 36.08 29.48 41.31
C GLU A 6 35.74 28.20 40.58
N VAL A 7 36.70 27.37 40.22
CA VAL A 7 36.48 26.08 39.57
C VAL A 7 35.70 25.09 40.50
N ARG A 8 36.01 25.14 41.82
CA ARG A 8 35.22 24.35 42.79
C ARG A 8 33.79 24.86 42.96
N GLY A 9 33.58 26.17 42.89
CA GLY A 9 32.24 26.76 42.94
C GLY A 9 31.39 26.38 41.72
N LEU A 10 31.97 26.37 40.53
CA LEU A 10 31.29 25.95 39.30
C LEU A 10 30.98 24.44 39.30
N ALA A 11 31.90 23.62 39.82
CA ALA A 11 31.66 22.18 39.95
C ALA A 11 30.56 21.86 40.98
N ALA A 12 30.48 22.61 42.08
CA ALA A 12 29.42 22.45 43.06
C ALA A 12 28.03 22.92 42.55
N SER A 13 28.02 23.99 41.73
CA SER A 13 26.80 24.48 41.08
C SER A 13 26.28 23.51 40.00
N ALA A 14 27.17 22.84 39.27
CA ALA A 14 26.79 21.81 38.29
C ALA A 14 26.25 20.53 38.95
N ALA A 15 26.70 20.20 40.17
CA ALA A 15 26.21 19.04 40.94
C ALA A 15 24.86 19.32 41.63
N ALA A 16 24.45 20.58 41.74
CA ALA A 16 23.17 21.01 42.33
C ALA A 16 22.08 21.28 41.30
N ALA A 17 22.33 20.98 40.02
CA ALA A 17 21.23 20.96 39.04
C ALA A 17 20.23 19.90 39.49
N PRO A 18 18.92 20.25 39.71
CA PRO A 18 17.95 19.26 40.06
C PRO A 18 17.95 18.23 38.90
N GLN A 19 18.25 16.99 39.26
CA GLN A 19 17.90 15.87 38.39
C GLN A 19 16.41 15.99 38.19
N VAL A 20 16.01 16.60 37.06
CA VAL A 20 14.69 16.42 36.52
C VAL A 20 14.63 14.92 36.20
N ALA A 21 14.38 14.12 37.23
CA ALA A 21 13.89 12.77 37.06
C ALA A 21 12.66 12.96 36.16
N ASP A 22 12.81 12.57 34.90
CA ASP A 22 11.69 12.38 34.00
C ASP A 22 10.70 11.46 34.74
N ALA A 23 9.84 12.07 35.53
CA ALA A 23 8.64 11.43 35.96
C ALA A 23 7.92 11.15 34.65
N VAL A 24 8.07 9.93 34.14
CA VAL A 24 7.26 9.38 33.08
C VAL A 24 5.85 9.42 33.66
N GLU A 25 5.19 10.57 33.47
CA GLU A 25 3.77 10.72 33.77
C GLU A 25 3.09 9.59 33.00
N LYS A 26 2.64 8.58 33.75
CA LYS A 26 1.83 7.51 33.20
C LYS A 26 0.60 8.18 32.61
N LYS A 27 0.62 8.41 31.29
CA LYS A 27 -0.54 8.95 30.58
C LYS A 27 -1.76 8.16 31.01
N PRO A 28 -2.80 8.84 31.48
CA PRO A 28 -3.99 8.17 31.94
C PRO A 28 -4.54 7.27 30.83
N TRP A 29 -5.14 6.14 31.20
CA TRP A 29 -5.62 5.12 30.25
C TRP A 29 -6.56 5.67 29.18
N TRP A 30 -7.29 6.78 29.50
CA TRP A 30 -8.16 7.48 28.54
C TRP A 30 -7.38 8.28 27.46
N GLU A 31 -6.08 8.53 27.61
CA GLU A 31 -5.22 9.11 26.59
C GLU A 31 -4.56 8.04 25.68
N SER A 32 -4.89 6.76 25.89
CA SER A 32 -4.34 5.69 25.07
C SER A 32 -4.87 5.80 23.62
N ARG A 33 -3.97 6.00 22.67
CA ARG A 33 -4.29 6.05 21.22
C ARG A 33 -5.10 4.81 20.78
N ALA A 34 -4.87 3.68 21.43
CA ALA A 34 -5.57 2.43 21.15
C ALA A 34 -7.06 2.52 21.54
N LEU A 35 -7.36 3.07 22.72
CA LEU A 35 -8.74 3.21 23.19
C LEU A 35 -9.58 4.08 22.24
N PHE A 36 -9.05 5.25 21.85
CA PHE A 36 -9.74 6.12 20.90
C PHE A 36 -9.93 5.45 19.54
N ARG A 37 -8.89 4.77 19.03
CA ARG A 37 -8.94 4.10 17.74
C ARG A 37 -9.99 2.98 17.70
N TYR A 38 -9.95 2.07 18.66
CA TYR A 38 -10.89 0.94 18.70
C TYR A 38 -12.28 1.36 19.19
N GLY A 39 -12.36 2.31 20.12
CA GLY A 39 -13.61 2.87 20.60
C GLY A 39 -14.41 3.57 19.49
N PHE A 40 -13.73 4.33 18.64
CA PHE A 40 -14.38 4.98 17.49
C PHE A 40 -14.88 3.96 16.44
N VAL A 41 -14.09 2.93 16.14
CA VAL A 41 -14.53 1.85 15.24
C VAL A 41 -15.73 1.11 15.83
N ALA A 42 -15.68 0.78 17.12
CA ALA A 42 -16.81 0.14 17.81
C ALA A 42 -18.06 1.01 17.79
N LEU A 43 -17.91 2.32 18.03
CA LEU A 43 -19.02 3.27 17.96
C LEU A 43 -19.67 3.28 16.57
N ILE A 44 -18.87 3.33 15.51
CA ILE A 44 -19.39 3.27 14.11
C ILE A 44 -20.17 1.97 13.90
N LEU A 45 -19.63 0.83 14.32
CA LEU A 45 -20.32 -0.46 14.15
C LEU A 45 -21.62 -0.54 14.95
N VAL A 46 -21.66 0.01 16.17
CA VAL A 46 -22.86 0.06 16.99
C VAL A 46 -23.92 0.98 16.37
N VAL A 47 -23.53 2.18 15.92
CA VAL A 47 -24.44 3.09 15.22
C VAL A 47 -24.99 2.43 13.95
N TRP A 48 -24.13 1.78 13.15
CA TRP A 48 -24.54 1.05 11.97
C TRP A 48 -25.52 -0.08 12.31
N GLN A 49 -25.26 -0.84 13.37
CA GLN A 49 -26.14 -1.92 13.83
C GLN A 49 -27.51 -1.41 14.27
N ILE A 50 -27.59 -0.22 14.91
CA ILE A 50 -28.84 0.36 15.39
C ILE A 50 -29.63 0.99 14.24
N VAL A 51 -28.95 1.73 13.36
CA VAL A 51 -29.60 2.48 12.27
C VAL A 51 -29.99 1.56 11.10
N GLY A 52 -29.18 0.54 10.83
CA GLY A 52 -29.39 -0.36 9.68
C GLY A 52 -30.79 -0.97 9.57
N PRO A 53 -31.39 -1.47 10.64
CA PRO A 53 -32.75 -2.05 10.60
C PRO A 53 -33.87 -1.06 10.24
N PHE A 54 -33.65 0.24 10.39
CA PHE A 54 -34.64 1.29 10.04
C PHE A 54 -34.65 1.62 8.56
N ILE A 55 -33.63 1.18 7.82
CA ILE A 55 -33.50 1.38 6.38
C ILE A 55 -34.03 0.13 5.66
N SER A 56 -34.67 0.33 4.49
CA SER A 56 -35.19 -0.80 3.69
C SER A 56 -34.09 -1.84 3.42
N PRO A 57 -34.35 -3.13 3.68
CA PRO A 57 -33.39 -4.22 3.42
C PRO A 57 -32.96 -4.34 1.96
N ILE A 58 -33.73 -3.76 1.03
CA ILE A 58 -33.44 -3.75 -0.42
C ILE A 58 -32.21 -2.86 -0.71
N PHE A 59 -32.00 -1.80 0.06
CA PHE A 59 -30.95 -0.82 -0.21
C PHE A 59 -29.81 -0.85 0.78
N PHE A 60 -30.03 -1.41 1.97
CA PHE A 60 -29.05 -1.36 3.04
C PHE A 60 -29.10 -2.59 3.94
N THR A 61 -28.00 -2.84 4.66
CA THR A 61 -27.87 -3.96 5.59
C THR A 61 -27.12 -3.53 6.84
N TYR A 62 -26.97 -4.42 7.82
CA TYR A 62 -26.29 -4.16 9.08
C TYR A 62 -25.36 -5.31 9.50
N PRO A 63 -24.38 -5.05 10.36
CA PRO A 63 -23.26 -5.97 10.65
C PRO A 63 -23.65 -7.41 10.95
N THR A 64 -24.71 -7.64 11.74
CA THR A 64 -25.13 -9.01 12.09
C THR A 64 -25.62 -9.80 10.88
N LYS A 65 -26.38 -9.18 9.96
CA LYS A 65 -26.78 -9.85 8.71
C LYS A 65 -25.61 -10.16 7.78
N ILE A 66 -24.65 -9.22 7.71
CA ILE A 66 -23.42 -9.45 6.93
C ILE A 66 -22.64 -10.63 7.51
N ALA A 67 -22.55 -10.76 8.85
CA ALA A 67 -21.84 -11.88 9.49
C ALA A 67 -22.51 -13.22 9.18
N VAL A 68 -23.84 -13.28 9.16
CA VAL A 68 -24.61 -14.48 8.75
C VAL A 68 -24.36 -14.79 7.26
N ALA A 69 -24.45 -13.77 6.38
CA ALA A 69 -24.19 -13.94 4.95
C ALA A 69 -22.74 -14.39 4.69
N PHE A 70 -21.76 -13.84 5.44
CA PHE A 70 -20.36 -14.28 5.39
C PHE A 70 -20.22 -15.78 5.70
N TYR A 71 -20.86 -16.24 6.78
CA TYR A 71 -20.86 -17.66 7.14
C TYR A 71 -21.47 -18.53 6.03
N VAL A 72 -22.63 -18.14 5.51
CA VAL A 72 -23.33 -18.88 4.44
C VAL A 72 -22.47 -18.97 3.19
N LEU A 73 -21.89 -17.86 2.72
CA LEU A 73 -21.06 -17.82 1.52
C LEU A 73 -19.72 -18.54 1.69
N THR A 74 -19.22 -18.63 2.91
CA THR A 74 -18.02 -19.40 3.21
C THR A 74 -18.34 -20.90 3.24
N ALA A 75 -19.45 -21.29 3.87
CA ALA A 75 -19.88 -22.67 3.97
C ALA A 75 -20.31 -23.26 2.61
N SER A 76 -20.91 -22.45 1.72
CA SER A 76 -21.23 -22.86 0.34
C SER A 76 -20.01 -23.04 -0.55
N GLY A 77 -18.83 -22.49 -0.15
CA GLY A 77 -17.63 -22.48 -0.96
C GLY A 77 -17.56 -21.34 -1.99
N ASP A 78 -18.62 -20.53 -2.14
CA ASP A 78 -18.63 -19.42 -3.11
C ASP A 78 -17.60 -18.37 -2.79
N LEU A 79 -17.54 -17.92 -1.52
CA LEU A 79 -16.61 -16.87 -1.11
C LEU A 79 -15.12 -17.25 -1.31
N PRO A 80 -14.64 -18.43 -0.86
CA PRO A 80 -13.25 -18.82 -1.11
C PRO A 80 -12.93 -19.01 -2.59
N TYR A 81 -13.88 -19.51 -3.38
CA TYR A 81 -13.72 -19.67 -4.82
C TYR A 81 -13.48 -18.33 -5.53
N TYR A 82 -14.35 -17.35 -5.34
CA TYR A 82 -14.24 -16.04 -5.99
C TYR A 82 -13.07 -15.21 -5.41
N LEU A 83 -12.76 -15.37 -4.12
CA LEU A 83 -11.60 -14.76 -3.50
C LEU A 83 -10.30 -15.27 -4.15
N ALA A 84 -10.18 -16.59 -4.36
CA ALA A 84 -9.00 -17.16 -5.00
C ALA A 84 -8.79 -16.62 -6.43
N GLN A 85 -9.87 -16.43 -7.18
CA GLN A 85 -9.80 -15.85 -8.52
C GLN A 85 -9.35 -14.39 -8.52
N SER A 86 -9.91 -13.56 -7.64
CA SER A 86 -9.46 -12.17 -7.47
C SER A 86 -8.01 -12.10 -7.03
N LEU A 87 -7.61 -12.95 -6.08
CA LEU A 87 -6.24 -13.01 -5.61
C LEU A 87 -5.27 -13.42 -6.72
N GLN A 88 -5.63 -14.37 -7.55
CA GLN A 88 -4.86 -14.77 -8.73
C GLN A 88 -4.64 -13.60 -9.69
N VAL A 89 -5.70 -12.90 -10.06
CA VAL A 89 -5.63 -11.70 -10.92
C VAL A 89 -4.71 -10.64 -10.31
N MET A 90 -4.90 -10.36 -9.02
CA MET A 90 -4.12 -9.35 -8.30
C MET A 90 -2.63 -9.69 -8.25
N ILE A 91 -2.29 -10.93 -7.87
CA ILE A 91 -0.90 -11.37 -7.74
C ILE A 91 -0.20 -11.32 -9.11
N PHE A 92 -0.80 -11.91 -10.15
CA PHE A 92 -0.15 -11.91 -11.48
C PHE A 92 0.00 -10.50 -12.05
N GLY A 93 -1.03 -9.66 -11.95
CA GLY A 93 -0.96 -8.28 -12.41
C GLY A 93 0.09 -7.46 -11.68
N LEU A 94 0.18 -7.62 -10.35
CA LEU A 94 1.18 -6.94 -9.52
C LEU A 94 2.60 -7.44 -9.79
N LEU A 95 2.79 -8.75 -9.92
CA LEU A 95 4.11 -9.33 -10.23
C LEU A 95 4.65 -8.84 -11.58
N ILE A 96 3.79 -8.79 -12.60
CA ILE A 96 4.17 -8.24 -13.91
C ILE A 96 4.50 -6.75 -13.80
N ALA A 97 3.71 -5.99 -13.03
CA ALA A 97 3.96 -4.57 -12.80
C ALA A 97 5.30 -4.31 -12.09
N ILE A 98 5.65 -5.13 -11.12
CA ILE A 98 6.94 -5.08 -10.41
C ILE A 98 8.08 -5.48 -11.36
N ALA A 99 7.92 -6.60 -12.08
CA ALA A 99 8.95 -7.14 -12.99
C ALA A 99 9.28 -6.19 -14.15
N ILE A 100 8.33 -5.37 -14.58
CA ILE A 100 8.53 -4.38 -15.65
C ILE A 100 8.84 -2.99 -15.06
N GLY A 101 8.08 -2.56 -14.05
CA GLY A 101 8.17 -1.21 -13.51
C GLY A 101 9.50 -0.90 -12.82
N ILE A 102 10.06 -1.86 -12.07
CA ILE A 102 11.35 -1.66 -11.40
C ILE A 102 12.50 -1.56 -12.43
N PRO A 103 12.73 -2.52 -13.33
CA PRO A 103 13.81 -2.42 -14.30
C PRO A 103 13.67 -1.19 -15.21
N LEU A 104 12.45 -0.87 -15.64
CA LEU A 104 12.21 0.29 -16.50
C LEU A 104 12.46 1.61 -15.76
N GLY A 105 12.02 1.74 -14.51
CA GLY A 105 12.29 2.92 -13.67
C GLY A 105 13.79 3.13 -13.42
N ILE A 106 14.52 2.04 -13.14
CA ILE A 106 15.98 2.06 -13.03
C ILE A 106 16.62 2.49 -14.35
N ALA A 107 16.22 1.89 -15.47
CA ALA A 107 16.78 2.18 -16.78
C ALA A 107 16.57 3.65 -17.17
N MET A 108 15.39 4.21 -16.94
CA MET A 108 15.10 5.63 -17.17
C MET A 108 15.95 6.55 -16.29
N ALA A 109 16.15 6.22 -15.03
CA ALA A 109 16.99 7.02 -14.13
C ALA A 109 18.48 7.06 -14.57
N ARG A 110 18.95 6.04 -15.28
CA ARG A 110 20.34 5.89 -15.73
C ARG A 110 20.59 6.34 -17.15
N LEU A 111 19.66 6.08 -18.05
CA LEU A 111 19.82 6.32 -19.48
C LEU A 111 19.06 7.59 -19.89
N ARG A 112 19.77 8.71 -20.03
CA ARG A 112 19.18 10.01 -20.40
C ARG A 112 18.30 9.97 -21.63
N TRP A 113 18.69 9.21 -22.64
CA TRP A 113 17.90 9.08 -23.87
C TRP A 113 16.57 8.38 -23.62
N LEU A 114 16.54 7.39 -22.71
CA LEU A 114 15.33 6.66 -22.33
C LEU A 114 14.40 7.55 -21.46
N ASP A 115 14.99 8.33 -20.56
CA ASP A 115 14.28 9.35 -19.77
C ASP A 115 13.59 10.34 -20.71
N TRP A 116 14.31 10.95 -21.63
CA TRP A 116 13.73 11.91 -22.58
C TRP A 116 12.67 11.29 -23.49
N ALA A 117 12.83 10.03 -23.90
CA ALA A 117 11.88 9.35 -24.78
C ALA A 117 10.59 8.95 -24.06
N LEU A 118 10.67 8.53 -22.77
CA LEU A 118 9.55 7.94 -22.05
C LEU A 118 8.89 8.87 -21.05
N ASP A 119 9.52 9.96 -20.64
CA ASP A 119 8.96 10.87 -19.64
C ASP A 119 7.57 11.41 -20.06
N LEU A 120 7.46 11.97 -21.25
CA LEU A 120 6.19 12.48 -21.76
C LEU A 120 5.13 11.39 -21.95
N PRO A 121 5.37 10.24 -22.60
CA PRO A 121 4.41 9.15 -22.73
C PRO A 121 3.95 8.58 -21.38
N ILE A 122 4.86 8.36 -20.44
CA ILE A 122 4.52 7.81 -19.13
C ILE A 122 3.66 8.79 -18.34
N ASN A 123 4.02 10.07 -18.29
CA ASN A 123 3.23 11.10 -17.61
C ASN A 123 1.85 11.27 -18.24
N ALA A 124 1.76 11.23 -19.57
CA ALA A 124 0.48 11.30 -20.30
C ALA A 124 -0.42 10.10 -19.97
N LEU A 125 0.13 8.89 -20.00
CA LEU A 125 -0.63 7.67 -19.66
C LEU A 125 -1.04 7.65 -18.18
N TYR A 126 -0.16 8.09 -17.28
CA TYR A 126 -0.45 8.16 -15.86
C TYR A 126 -1.53 9.18 -15.53
N ALA A 127 -1.59 10.31 -16.25
CA ALA A 127 -2.62 11.32 -16.12
C ALA A 127 -3.96 10.91 -16.77
N THR A 128 -3.94 9.91 -17.68
CA THR A 128 -5.15 9.43 -18.33
C THR A 128 -6.00 8.64 -17.32
N PRO A 129 -7.33 8.85 -17.27
CA PRO A 129 -8.21 8.06 -16.44
C PRO A 129 -8.26 6.61 -16.95
N LEU A 130 -7.39 5.74 -16.39
CA LEU A 130 -7.24 4.35 -16.81
C LEU A 130 -8.54 3.56 -16.83
N VAL A 131 -9.51 3.94 -15.98
CA VAL A 131 -10.86 3.34 -15.95
C VAL A 131 -11.54 3.43 -17.32
N ALA A 132 -11.34 4.52 -18.05
CA ALA A 132 -11.92 4.72 -19.37
C ALA A 132 -11.34 3.75 -20.43
N LEU A 133 -10.16 3.21 -20.20
CA LEU A 133 -9.52 2.25 -21.12
C LEU A 133 -9.98 0.80 -20.88
N VAL A 134 -10.60 0.51 -19.72
CA VAL A 134 -10.98 -0.88 -19.35
C VAL A 134 -11.91 -1.52 -20.38
N PRO A 135 -12.97 -0.87 -20.90
CA PRO A 135 -13.81 -1.45 -21.95
C PRO A 135 -13.03 -1.84 -23.21
N LEU A 136 -12.06 -1.00 -23.62
CA LEU A 136 -11.20 -1.28 -24.79
C LEU A 136 -10.29 -2.48 -24.53
N LEU A 137 -9.71 -2.57 -23.32
CA LEU A 137 -8.88 -3.70 -22.94
C LEU A 137 -9.65 -5.00 -22.91
N VAL A 138 -10.90 -4.96 -22.41
CA VAL A 138 -11.78 -6.12 -22.43
C VAL A 138 -12.16 -6.51 -23.86
N LEU A 139 -12.38 -5.54 -24.75
CA LEU A 139 -12.67 -5.80 -26.17
C LEU A 139 -11.45 -6.44 -26.88
N TRP A 140 -10.24 -5.98 -26.61
CA TRP A 140 -9.03 -6.49 -27.27
C TRP A 140 -8.54 -7.82 -26.73
N PHE A 141 -8.60 -8.03 -25.42
CA PHE A 141 -8.02 -9.21 -24.74
C PHE A 141 -9.08 -10.22 -24.27
N GLY A 142 -10.37 -9.92 -24.48
CA GLY A 142 -11.50 -10.75 -24.09
C GLY A 142 -11.90 -10.55 -22.63
N ILE A 143 -12.92 -11.29 -22.21
CA ILE A 143 -13.57 -11.16 -20.89
C ILE A 143 -12.95 -12.06 -19.81
N TYR A 144 -11.91 -12.83 -20.16
CA TYR A 144 -11.30 -13.81 -19.26
C TYR A 144 -10.12 -13.24 -18.48
N LEU A 145 -9.37 -14.13 -17.86
CA LEU A 145 -8.25 -13.84 -16.96
C LEU A 145 -7.21 -12.85 -17.54
N LYS A 146 -6.91 -12.95 -18.84
CA LYS A 146 -5.90 -12.10 -19.50
C LYS A 146 -6.22 -10.61 -19.39
N ALA A 147 -7.45 -10.22 -19.75
CA ALA A 147 -7.86 -8.81 -19.70
C ALA A 147 -7.76 -8.26 -18.27
N LYS A 148 -8.22 -9.02 -17.27
CA LYS A 148 -8.16 -8.61 -15.85
C LYS A 148 -6.73 -8.40 -15.39
N ILE A 149 -5.80 -9.31 -15.71
CA ILE A 149 -4.38 -9.19 -15.37
C ILE A 149 -3.77 -7.94 -16.02
N ILE A 150 -4.08 -7.68 -17.29
CA ILE A 150 -3.57 -6.49 -18.01
C ILE A 150 -4.11 -5.20 -17.37
N VAL A 151 -5.37 -5.16 -16.98
CA VAL A 151 -5.92 -4.00 -16.26
C VAL A 151 -5.18 -3.78 -14.95
N VAL A 152 -5.03 -4.80 -14.11
CA VAL A 152 -4.29 -4.69 -12.84
C VAL A 152 -2.85 -4.23 -13.09
N PHE A 153 -2.17 -4.82 -14.08
CA PHE A 153 -0.82 -4.42 -14.49
C PHE A 153 -0.76 -2.92 -14.81
N LEU A 154 -1.65 -2.41 -15.66
CA LEU A 154 -1.66 -1.00 -16.05
C LEU A 154 -1.91 -0.05 -14.85
N PHE A 155 -2.79 -0.43 -13.93
CA PHE A 155 -3.03 0.36 -12.73
C PHE A 155 -1.85 0.35 -11.75
N ALA A 156 -1.06 -0.74 -11.74
CA ALA A 156 0.02 -0.97 -10.79
C ALA A 156 1.40 -0.53 -11.31
N VAL A 157 1.66 -0.60 -12.63
CA VAL A 157 2.99 -0.37 -13.18
C VAL A 157 3.50 1.06 -12.99
N PHE A 158 2.64 2.06 -13.19
CA PHE A 158 3.07 3.46 -13.09
C PHE A 158 3.53 3.85 -11.68
N PRO A 159 2.83 3.54 -10.58
CA PRO A 159 3.34 3.80 -9.25
C PRO A 159 4.69 3.13 -8.98
N VAL A 160 4.88 1.87 -9.40
CA VAL A 160 6.15 1.16 -9.24
C VAL A 160 7.26 1.86 -10.02
N LEU A 161 7.02 2.15 -11.30
CA LEU A 161 7.98 2.77 -12.20
C LEU A 161 8.41 4.15 -11.71
N ILE A 162 7.45 5.03 -11.43
CA ILE A 162 7.71 6.43 -11.05
C ILE A 162 8.46 6.50 -9.72
N ASN A 163 8.05 5.73 -8.71
CA ASN A 163 8.75 5.73 -7.42
C ASN A 163 10.15 5.12 -7.53
N THR A 164 10.32 4.07 -8.35
CA THR A 164 11.65 3.48 -8.60
C THR A 164 12.56 4.50 -9.30
N TYR A 165 12.07 5.17 -10.33
CA TYR A 165 12.79 6.22 -11.05
C TYR A 165 13.24 7.34 -10.10
N GLN A 166 12.32 7.84 -9.27
CA GLN A 166 12.63 8.87 -8.28
C GLN A 166 13.67 8.39 -7.26
N GLY A 167 13.51 7.19 -6.70
CA GLY A 167 14.43 6.64 -5.72
C GLY A 167 15.87 6.50 -6.22
N VAL A 168 16.05 6.13 -7.49
CA VAL A 168 17.39 6.05 -8.09
C VAL A 168 17.95 7.44 -8.40
N ARG A 169 17.11 8.38 -8.84
CA ARG A 169 17.52 9.73 -9.23
C ARG A 169 17.85 10.65 -8.06
N GLU A 170 17.17 10.47 -6.93
CA GLU A 170 17.34 11.27 -5.73
C GLU A 170 18.48 10.76 -4.81
N CYS A 171 19.25 9.77 -5.26
CA CYS A 171 20.42 9.31 -4.49
C CYS A 171 21.39 10.46 -4.23
N ASP A 172 21.80 10.59 -2.97
CA ASP A 172 22.68 11.66 -2.54
C ASP A 172 24.01 11.66 -3.31
N LYS A 173 24.29 12.79 -3.96
CA LYS A 173 25.53 12.97 -4.75
C LYS A 173 26.78 12.80 -3.90
N ASN A 174 26.74 13.18 -2.62
CA ASN A 174 27.88 13.00 -1.72
C ASN A 174 28.19 11.50 -1.53
N MET A 175 27.18 10.64 -1.42
CA MET A 175 27.40 9.20 -1.35
C MET A 175 28.06 8.65 -2.63
N LEU A 176 27.66 9.17 -3.80
CA LEU A 176 28.26 8.77 -5.08
C LEU A 176 29.71 9.27 -5.19
N GLU A 177 30.02 10.50 -4.72
CA GLU A 177 31.37 11.04 -4.71
C GLU A 177 32.28 10.25 -3.76
N VAL A 178 31.79 9.85 -2.59
CA VAL A 178 32.51 8.97 -1.66
C VAL A 178 32.83 7.63 -2.34
N ALA A 179 31.85 6.98 -2.97
CA ALA A 179 32.07 5.72 -3.69
C ALA A 179 33.10 5.87 -4.81
N CYS A 180 33.05 6.97 -5.56
CA CYS A 180 34.06 7.30 -6.59
C CYS A 180 35.46 7.50 -5.98
N SER A 181 35.57 8.13 -4.81
CA SER A 181 36.84 8.35 -4.11
C SER A 181 37.49 7.03 -3.67
N PHE A 182 36.70 6.03 -3.35
CA PHE A 182 37.16 4.65 -3.09
C PHE A 182 37.45 3.83 -4.36
N ARG A 183 37.37 4.44 -5.56
CA ARG A 183 37.51 3.77 -6.86
C ARG A 183 36.58 2.56 -7.01
N SER A 184 35.37 2.64 -6.42
CA SER A 184 34.37 1.58 -6.55
C SER A 184 33.97 1.40 -8.02
N GLY A 185 33.89 0.14 -8.48
CA GLY A 185 33.38 -0.18 -9.81
C GLY A 185 31.91 0.15 -9.94
N GLU A 186 31.40 0.36 -11.15
CA GLU A 186 29.99 0.70 -11.39
C GLU A 186 29.02 -0.29 -10.72
N TRP A 187 29.31 -1.60 -10.78
CA TRP A 187 28.51 -2.63 -10.15
C TRP A 187 28.46 -2.53 -8.63
N GLN A 188 29.59 -2.17 -8.00
CA GLN A 188 29.64 -1.94 -6.55
C GLN A 188 28.80 -0.72 -6.14
N VAL A 189 28.93 0.40 -6.88
CA VAL A 189 28.09 1.58 -6.67
C VAL A 189 26.61 1.23 -6.76
N TRP A 190 26.24 0.34 -7.67
CA TRP A 190 24.86 -0.15 -7.77
C TRP A 190 24.41 -0.94 -6.56
N GLN A 191 25.17 -1.94 -6.15
CA GLN A 191 24.78 -2.86 -5.08
C GLN A 191 24.86 -2.21 -3.71
N ASP A 192 25.90 -1.38 -3.47
CA ASP A 192 26.22 -0.90 -2.14
C ASP A 192 25.63 0.50 -1.85
N VAL A 193 25.28 1.27 -2.88
CA VAL A 193 24.77 2.65 -2.71
C VAL A 193 23.40 2.83 -3.33
N LEU A 194 23.25 2.65 -4.64
CA LEU A 194 22.04 3.01 -5.37
C LEU A 194 20.85 2.14 -5.00
N LEU A 195 21.03 0.82 -5.01
CA LEU A 195 19.95 -0.12 -4.72
C LEU A 195 19.46 -0.02 -3.26
N PRO A 196 20.34 -0.02 -2.24
CA PRO A 196 19.92 0.20 -0.86
C PRO A 196 19.21 1.54 -0.63
N TYR A 197 19.66 2.61 -1.31
CA TYR A 197 19.02 3.92 -1.23
C TYR A 197 17.63 3.93 -1.90
N ALA A 198 17.49 3.28 -3.05
CA ALA A 198 16.22 3.23 -3.78
C ALA A 198 15.18 2.27 -3.18
N LEU A 199 15.58 1.28 -2.37
CA LEU A 199 14.69 0.27 -1.80
C LEU A 199 13.46 0.84 -1.07
N PRO A 200 13.56 1.86 -0.19
CA PRO A 200 12.40 2.45 0.44
C PRO A 200 11.41 3.08 -0.55
N TYR A 201 11.92 3.71 -1.61
CA TYR A 201 11.11 4.29 -2.69
C TYR A 201 10.41 3.20 -3.50
N ILE A 202 11.12 2.12 -3.84
CA ILE A 202 10.56 0.94 -4.51
C ILE A 202 9.44 0.35 -3.66
N ALA A 203 9.66 0.18 -2.37
CA ALA A 203 8.65 -0.34 -1.45
C ALA A 203 7.42 0.60 -1.36
N ALA A 204 7.63 1.92 -1.34
CA ALA A 204 6.55 2.91 -1.40
C ALA A 204 5.76 2.80 -2.72
N GLY A 205 6.47 2.65 -3.85
CA GLY A 205 5.87 2.44 -5.16
C GLY A 205 5.02 1.17 -5.23
N VAL A 206 5.52 0.05 -4.73
CA VAL A 206 4.77 -1.21 -4.65
C VAL A 206 3.55 -1.09 -3.72
N ARG A 207 3.68 -0.35 -2.61
CA ARG A 207 2.54 -0.09 -1.71
C ARG A 207 1.41 0.68 -2.40
N LEU A 208 1.75 1.71 -3.16
CA LEU A 208 0.79 2.46 -3.97
C LEU A 208 0.20 1.59 -5.08
N ALA A 209 1.02 0.73 -5.69
CA ALA A 209 0.60 -0.21 -6.72
C ALA A 209 -0.43 -1.24 -6.20
N ILE A 210 -0.28 -1.73 -4.96
CA ILE A 210 -1.28 -2.59 -4.33
C ILE A 210 -2.63 -1.89 -4.26
N GLY A 211 -2.67 -0.66 -3.77
CA GLY A 211 -3.92 0.11 -3.67
C GLY A 211 -4.57 0.35 -5.02
N ARG A 212 -3.80 0.84 -5.99
CA ARG A 212 -4.31 1.08 -7.36
C ARG A 212 -4.66 -0.21 -8.10
N GLY A 213 -3.87 -1.26 -7.92
CA GLY A 213 -4.13 -2.58 -8.50
C GLY A 213 -5.43 -3.20 -8.00
N LEU A 214 -5.76 -3.04 -6.71
CA LEU A 214 -7.05 -3.46 -6.16
C LEU A 214 -8.22 -2.74 -6.83
N VAL A 215 -8.10 -1.43 -7.02
CA VAL A 215 -9.13 -0.66 -7.74
C VAL A 215 -9.26 -1.17 -9.18
N GLY A 216 -8.14 -1.36 -9.87
CA GLY A 216 -8.11 -1.91 -11.23
C GLY A 216 -8.74 -3.31 -11.32
N MET A 217 -8.44 -4.19 -10.34
CA MET A 217 -8.99 -5.53 -10.27
C MET A 217 -10.52 -5.52 -10.14
N VAL A 218 -11.05 -4.74 -9.20
CA VAL A 218 -12.50 -4.63 -8.98
C VAL A 218 -13.19 -4.09 -10.22
N ILE A 219 -12.65 -3.06 -10.85
CA ILE A 219 -13.19 -2.49 -12.08
C ILE A 219 -13.18 -3.52 -13.22
N ALA A 220 -12.06 -4.23 -13.41
CA ALA A 220 -11.96 -5.27 -14.42
C ALA A 220 -13.02 -6.38 -14.20
N GLU A 221 -13.25 -6.77 -12.95
CA GLU A 221 -14.25 -7.77 -12.59
C GLU A 221 -15.69 -7.28 -12.79
N PHE A 222 -15.96 -5.99 -12.59
CA PHE A 222 -17.25 -5.37 -12.90
C PHE A 222 -17.55 -5.42 -14.40
N TYR A 223 -16.56 -5.12 -15.23
CA TYR A 223 -16.74 -5.12 -16.69
C TYR A 223 -16.82 -6.52 -17.30
N THR A 224 -16.10 -7.48 -16.73
CA THR A 224 -16.10 -8.86 -17.25
C THR A 224 -17.26 -9.71 -16.76
N THR A 225 -17.86 -9.40 -15.61
CA THR A 225 -19.06 -10.03 -15.00
C THR A 225 -19.07 -11.57 -14.99
N ILE A 226 -17.89 -12.21 -14.88
CA ILE A 226 -17.76 -13.67 -14.95
C ILE A 226 -17.28 -14.27 -13.64
N SER A 227 -16.34 -13.59 -12.96
CA SER A 227 -15.65 -14.18 -11.80
C SER A 227 -14.93 -13.16 -10.94
N GLY A 228 -14.73 -13.49 -9.68
CA GLY A 228 -14.04 -12.67 -8.70
C GLY A 228 -14.98 -11.97 -7.71
N LEU A 229 -14.40 -11.29 -6.72
CA LEU A 229 -15.16 -10.58 -5.68
C LEU A 229 -16.00 -9.42 -6.27
N GLY A 230 -15.48 -8.73 -7.29
CA GLY A 230 -16.23 -7.69 -8.01
C GLY A 230 -17.47 -8.26 -8.71
N PHE A 231 -17.35 -9.43 -9.33
CA PHE A 231 -18.50 -10.13 -9.89
C PHE A 231 -19.54 -10.50 -8.81
N MET A 232 -19.09 -10.96 -7.63
CA MET A 232 -20.02 -11.22 -6.51
C MET A 232 -20.79 -9.97 -6.11
N ILE A 233 -20.11 -8.81 -6.04
CA ILE A 233 -20.75 -7.53 -5.72
C ILE A 233 -21.87 -7.24 -6.71
N THR A 234 -21.58 -7.25 -8.02
CA THR A 234 -22.58 -6.95 -9.07
C THR A 234 -23.70 -7.96 -9.09
N ARG A 235 -23.39 -9.26 -8.93
CA ARG A 235 -24.39 -10.33 -8.91
C ARG A 235 -25.42 -10.15 -7.78
N TYR A 236 -24.92 -9.96 -6.55
CA TYR A 236 -25.82 -9.83 -5.39
C TYR A 236 -26.50 -8.47 -5.32
N ALA A 237 -25.83 -7.40 -5.75
CA ALA A 237 -26.44 -6.07 -5.84
C ALA A 237 -27.62 -6.05 -6.85
N ASN A 238 -27.45 -6.67 -8.01
CA ASN A 238 -28.52 -6.77 -9.02
C ASN A 238 -29.71 -7.63 -8.56
N ASN A 239 -29.47 -8.54 -7.62
CA ASN A 239 -30.52 -9.36 -7.00
C ASN A 239 -31.11 -8.69 -5.74
N PHE A 240 -30.67 -7.48 -5.37
CA PHE A 240 -31.07 -6.78 -4.15
C PHE A 240 -30.75 -7.55 -2.85
N GLU A 241 -29.75 -8.42 -2.88
CA GLU A 241 -29.24 -9.17 -1.72
C GLU A 241 -28.12 -8.40 -1.03
N MET A 242 -28.46 -7.29 -0.35
CA MET A 242 -27.45 -6.37 0.20
C MET A 242 -26.58 -6.99 1.28
N ASP A 243 -27.10 -7.92 2.07
CA ASP A 243 -26.34 -8.68 3.06
C ASP A 243 -25.17 -9.45 2.42
N LYS A 244 -25.42 -10.12 1.29
CA LYS A 244 -24.40 -10.83 0.52
C LYS A 244 -23.50 -9.91 -0.30
N THR A 245 -24.00 -8.72 -0.71
CA THR A 245 -23.22 -7.72 -1.45
C THR A 245 -22.10 -7.13 -0.61
N PHE A 246 -22.35 -6.88 0.69
CA PHE A 246 -21.35 -6.31 1.58
C PHE A 246 -20.21 -7.28 1.96
N VAL A 247 -20.44 -8.60 1.86
CA VAL A 247 -19.41 -9.60 2.18
C VAL A 247 -18.16 -9.45 1.32
N PRO A 248 -18.24 -9.48 -0.04
CA PRO A 248 -17.07 -9.29 -0.88
C PRO A 248 -16.46 -7.88 -0.75
N VAL A 249 -17.23 -6.84 -0.42
CA VAL A 249 -16.68 -5.49 -0.14
C VAL A 249 -15.78 -5.53 1.09
N ILE A 250 -16.21 -6.16 2.19
CA ILE A 250 -15.39 -6.33 3.38
C ILE A 250 -14.17 -7.20 3.09
N MET A 251 -14.33 -8.27 2.28
CA MET A 251 -13.20 -9.11 1.87
C MET A 251 -12.15 -8.33 1.06
N LEU A 252 -12.54 -7.42 0.18
CA LEU A 252 -11.63 -6.55 -0.55
C LEU A 252 -10.86 -5.62 0.40
N MET A 253 -11.52 -5.09 1.42
CA MET A 253 -10.87 -4.28 2.46
C MET A 253 -9.85 -5.11 3.24
N VAL A 254 -10.20 -6.32 3.66
CA VAL A 254 -9.29 -7.26 4.35
C VAL A 254 -8.11 -7.63 3.45
N LEU A 255 -8.36 -7.92 2.18
CA LEU A 255 -7.32 -8.23 1.20
C LEU A 255 -6.33 -7.06 1.04
N GLY A 256 -6.81 -5.84 0.90
CA GLY A 256 -5.98 -4.64 0.80
C GLY A 256 -5.10 -4.42 2.03
N VAL A 257 -5.68 -4.53 3.21
CA VAL A 257 -4.94 -4.43 4.48
C VAL A 257 -3.92 -5.56 4.61
N SER A 258 -4.28 -6.79 4.25
CA SER A 258 -3.38 -7.95 4.33
C SER A 258 -2.18 -7.83 3.39
N LEU A 259 -2.41 -7.45 2.13
CA LEU A 259 -1.35 -7.25 1.14
C LEU A 259 -0.41 -6.10 1.57
N THR A 260 -0.97 -4.98 2.01
CA THR A 260 -0.16 -3.83 2.48
C THR A 260 0.63 -4.16 3.74
N SER A 261 0.04 -4.92 4.66
CA SER A 261 0.72 -5.36 5.90
C SER A 261 1.81 -6.39 5.61
N GLY A 262 1.55 -7.30 4.68
CA GLY A 262 2.54 -8.26 4.19
C GLY A 262 3.73 -7.57 3.55
N LEU A 263 3.48 -6.54 2.73
CA LEU A 263 4.55 -5.75 2.14
C LEU A 263 5.38 -5.01 3.20
N LYS A 264 4.74 -4.39 4.20
CA LYS A 264 5.45 -3.73 5.31
C LYS A 264 6.31 -4.72 6.11
N TRP A 265 5.82 -5.93 6.31
CA TRP A 265 6.60 -6.97 6.97
C TRP A 265 7.83 -7.36 6.12
N LEU A 266 7.66 -7.51 4.81
CA LEU A 266 8.75 -7.81 3.88
C LEU A 266 9.78 -6.66 3.84
N GLU A 267 9.32 -5.41 3.76
CA GLU A 267 10.15 -4.20 3.77
C GLU A 267 11.05 -4.14 5.03
N ARG A 268 10.49 -4.42 6.21
CA ARG A 268 11.26 -4.49 7.46
C ARG A 268 12.35 -5.55 7.47
N ARG A 269 12.17 -6.61 6.69
CA ARG A 269 13.18 -7.68 6.54
C ARG A 269 14.28 -7.32 5.56
N ILE A 270 13.93 -6.64 4.46
CA ILE A 270 14.85 -6.33 3.37
C ILE A 270 15.59 -5.01 3.62
N ALA A 271 14.93 -4.00 4.18
CA ALA A 271 15.47 -2.67 4.42
C ALA A 271 15.27 -2.21 5.87
N PRO A 272 15.90 -2.86 6.86
CA PRO A 272 15.74 -2.50 8.27
C PRO A 272 16.20 -1.08 8.60
N TRP A 273 17.15 -0.54 7.83
CA TRP A 273 17.68 0.82 7.99
C TRP A 273 16.70 1.94 7.63
N SER A 274 15.69 1.68 6.82
CA SER A 274 14.70 2.68 6.41
C SER A 274 13.79 3.13 7.55
N HIS A 275 13.73 2.40 8.65
CA HIS A 275 12.85 2.65 9.81
C HIS A 275 13.61 3.25 11.02
N ALA A 276 14.91 3.47 10.92
CA ALA A 276 15.72 3.94 12.04
C ALA A 276 15.54 5.45 12.34
N ASN A 277 14.84 6.20 11.49
CA ASN A 277 14.69 7.67 11.58
C ASN A 277 13.26 8.16 11.90
N HIS A 278 12.39 7.31 12.49
CA HIS A 278 11.05 7.73 12.91
C HIS A 278 10.73 7.35 14.36
#